data_9336c0d54e3b0964d73e347834e28d7e
#
_entry.id   9336c0d54e3b0964d73e347834e28d7e
#
_cell.length_a   1.000
_cell.length_b   1.000
_cell.length_c   1.000
_cell.angle_alpha   90.00
_cell.angle_beta   90.00
_cell.angle_gamma   90.00
#
_symmetry.space_group_name_H-M   'P 1'
#
loop_
_entity.id
_entity.type
_entity.pdbx_description
1 polymer ?
#
loop_
_entity_poly.entity_id
_entity_poly.type
_entity_poly.pdbx_seq_one_letter_code
_entity_poly.pdbx_strand_id
1 'polypeptide(L)'
;MLMEIIIANLILSFLLAVFVYKNSYIYYKPCKLIDKNNKVVDIHKIFDVFHPHDELVFWKLWVGAFFNFPPKFLLSLFIATSMKFHLQIIDKLLPNSDTNPSQFKQMRFGITFWANFFLFANGIKVIRKEIEYEKVYKKYLGKDYEFKDEKYSLLASNHIGFFDVVVLMAKYSAGLMAKKEVADYYFVGPIATAMHCLFIERENKSDREKIFQQLEERQKLFYEGKFLAPLAMFPEGTTSCGRNILKFKKGTFYACLPIKPLIINQDQESNYHLSIGAGSAVLSYIKNFCHSIETLYLIDLPVIKPTEYMFKTYSHFGEKKWEIYAEVVRKMYSELGHLEESNFGLRDEKKYNIAMKYGIYNPDMDSFDPHYMDEVNKCKKKID
;
A
#
# COMPACT_ATOMS: atom_id res chain seq x y z
N MET A 1 0.75 -43.78 1.07
CA MET A 1 0.09 -42.58 0.49
C MET A 1 -0.10 -41.44 1.49
N LEU A 2 -0.93 -41.55 2.58
CA LEU A 2 -1.12 -40.43 3.53
C LEU A 2 0.18 -40.04 4.25
N MET A 3 0.98 -41.00 4.71
CA MET A 3 2.27 -40.74 5.36
C MET A 3 3.28 -40.08 4.42
N GLU A 4 3.33 -40.47 3.17
CA GLU A 4 4.19 -39.87 2.12
C GLU A 4 3.80 -38.41 1.87
N ILE A 5 2.48 -38.11 1.82
CA ILE A 5 1.97 -36.74 1.67
C ILE A 5 2.38 -35.88 2.88
N ILE A 6 2.25 -36.41 4.10
CA ILE A 6 2.64 -35.70 5.31
C ILE A 6 4.15 -35.43 5.33
N ILE A 7 4.97 -36.41 4.98
CA ILE A 7 6.43 -36.26 4.92
C ILE A 7 6.81 -35.24 3.83
N ALA A 8 6.21 -35.32 2.65
CA ALA A 8 6.44 -34.36 1.58
C ALA A 8 6.08 -32.93 2.02
N ASN A 9 4.94 -32.74 2.68
CA ASN A 9 4.54 -31.43 3.20
C ASN A 9 5.49 -30.93 4.32
N LEU A 10 5.99 -31.81 5.19
CA LEU A 10 6.99 -31.45 6.19
C LEU A 10 8.29 -30.95 5.55
N ILE A 11 8.77 -31.62 4.53
CA ILE A 11 9.99 -31.23 3.80
C ILE A 11 9.77 -29.91 3.06
N LEU A 12 8.68 -29.78 2.30
CA LEU A 12 8.36 -28.58 1.54
C LEU A 12 8.15 -27.36 2.44
N SER A 13 7.43 -27.52 3.56
CA SER A 13 7.21 -26.45 4.52
C SER A 13 8.51 -26.02 5.21
N PHE A 14 9.40 -26.96 5.51
CA PHE A 14 10.73 -26.67 6.05
C PHE A 14 11.56 -25.86 5.06
N LEU A 15 11.62 -26.29 3.79
CA LEU A 15 12.35 -25.60 2.72
C LEU A 15 11.78 -24.20 2.49
N LEU A 16 10.45 -24.06 2.49
CA LEU A 16 9.78 -22.75 2.37
C LEU A 16 10.13 -21.87 3.56
N ALA A 17 10.08 -22.38 4.78
CA ALA A 17 10.45 -21.62 6.00
C ALA A 17 11.91 -21.17 5.96
N VAL A 18 12.84 -22.05 5.54
CA VAL A 18 14.26 -21.70 5.34
C VAL A 18 14.42 -20.62 4.29
N PHE A 19 13.73 -20.75 3.15
CA PHE A 19 13.77 -19.73 2.09
C PHE A 19 13.27 -18.37 2.57
N VAL A 20 12.09 -18.32 3.19
CA VAL A 20 11.50 -17.07 3.70
C VAL A 20 12.35 -16.48 4.81
N TYR A 21 12.82 -17.30 5.75
CA TYR A 21 13.67 -16.86 6.86
C TYR A 21 14.97 -16.25 6.36
N LYS A 22 15.72 -16.96 5.51
CA LYS A 22 17.00 -16.47 4.97
C LYS A 22 16.85 -15.14 4.23
N ASN A 23 15.82 -15.02 3.38
CA ASN A 23 15.62 -13.82 2.58
C ASN A 23 15.02 -12.64 3.36
N SER A 24 14.32 -12.92 4.47
CA SER A 24 13.79 -11.88 5.35
C SER A 24 14.80 -11.46 6.42
N TYR A 25 15.62 -12.38 6.92
CA TYR A 25 16.54 -12.17 8.04
C TYR A 25 17.48 -10.97 7.85
N ILE A 26 17.80 -10.63 6.61
CA ILE A 26 18.62 -9.46 6.29
C ILE A 26 18.04 -8.15 6.88
N TYR A 27 16.70 -8.03 6.98
CA TYR A 27 16.02 -6.86 7.53
C TYR A 27 15.86 -6.90 9.06
N TYR A 28 16.19 -8.02 9.71
CA TYR A 28 16.07 -8.19 11.16
C TYR A 28 17.43 -8.22 11.88
N LYS A 29 18.51 -8.54 11.16
CA LYS A 29 19.86 -8.54 11.74
C LYS A 29 20.35 -7.11 11.95
N PRO A 30 21.06 -6.80 13.04
CA PRO A 30 21.71 -5.50 13.26
C PRO A 30 22.53 -5.07 12.05
N CYS A 31 22.35 -3.85 11.59
CA CYS A 31 23.07 -3.30 10.45
C CYS A 31 23.75 -1.98 10.82
N LYS A 32 25.06 -2.06 11.07
CA LYS A 32 25.90 -0.89 11.32
C LYS A 32 26.87 -0.72 10.14
N LEU A 33 26.82 0.42 9.51
CA LEU A 33 27.69 0.77 8.38
C LEU A 33 28.55 1.99 8.72
N ILE A 34 29.64 2.17 7.99
CA ILE A 34 30.46 3.36 8.06
C ILE A 34 29.99 4.31 6.97
N ASP A 35 29.59 5.52 7.34
CA ASP A 35 29.24 6.55 6.38
C ASP A 35 30.50 7.19 5.74
N LYS A 36 30.30 8.07 4.77
CA LYS A 36 31.40 8.78 4.06
C LYS A 36 32.29 9.64 4.99
N ASN A 37 31.82 9.98 6.19
CA ASN A 37 32.55 10.75 7.19
C ASN A 37 33.27 9.85 8.20
N ASN A 38 33.44 8.57 7.90
CA ASN A 38 33.96 7.52 8.78
C ASN A 38 33.23 7.35 10.12
N LYS A 39 31.94 7.75 10.17
CA LYS A 39 31.10 7.57 11.36
C LYS A 39 30.30 6.26 11.25
N VAL A 40 30.31 5.48 12.31
CA VAL A 40 29.48 4.28 12.42
C VAL A 40 28.02 4.71 12.60
N VAL A 41 27.15 4.29 11.71
CA VAL A 41 25.71 4.60 11.70
C VAL A 41 24.90 3.31 11.79
N ASP A 42 23.83 3.35 12.57
CA ASP A 42 22.86 2.27 12.68
C ASP A 42 21.76 2.50 11.64
N ILE A 43 21.73 1.65 10.62
CA ILE A 43 20.82 1.79 9.47
C ILE A 43 19.37 1.63 9.89
N HIS A 44 19.08 0.74 10.84
CA HIS A 44 17.70 0.55 11.33
C HIS A 44 17.18 1.80 12.06
N LYS A 45 18.02 2.47 12.85
CA LYS A 45 17.62 3.72 13.53
C LYS A 45 17.40 4.87 12.56
N ILE A 46 18.20 4.95 11.46
CA ILE A 46 18.02 5.99 10.45
C ILE A 46 16.72 5.77 9.70
N PHE A 47 16.42 4.53 9.33
CA PHE A 47 15.29 4.15 8.49
C PHE A 47 14.21 3.37 9.27
N ASP A 48 13.97 3.74 10.52
CA ASP A 48 13.03 3.07 11.42
C ASP A 48 11.61 2.93 10.82
N VAL A 49 11.19 3.91 10.04
CA VAL A 49 9.92 3.91 9.33
C VAL A 49 9.75 2.77 8.30
N PHE A 50 10.82 2.12 7.89
CA PHE A 50 10.84 0.98 6.97
C PHE A 50 11.30 -0.32 7.63
N HIS A 51 11.79 -0.22 8.88
CA HIS A 51 12.26 -1.38 9.63
C HIS A 51 11.06 -2.22 10.11
N PRO A 52 11.06 -3.55 9.93
CA PRO A 52 10.04 -4.40 10.52
C PRO A 52 10.18 -4.40 12.05
N HIS A 53 9.05 -4.23 12.75
CA HIS A 53 9.00 -4.20 14.21
C HIS A 53 8.43 -5.48 14.84
N ASP A 54 8.09 -6.46 13.98
CA ASP A 54 7.69 -7.79 14.42
C ASP A 54 8.91 -8.71 14.60
N GLU A 55 8.70 -9.87 15.21
CA GLU A 55 9.74 -10.86 15.40
C GLU A 55 9.78 -11.90 14.26
N LEU A 56 10.97 -12.13 13.71
CA LEU A 56 11.19 -13.22 12.77
C LEU A 56 11.65 -14.47 13.50
N VAL A 57 10.72 -15.35 13.85
CA VAL A 57 11.00 -16.60 14.60
C VAL A 57 10.85 -17.80 13.67
N PHE A 58 11.97 -18.50 13.42
CA PHE A 58 12.03 -19.61 12.45
C PHE A 58 11.02 -20.73 12.70
N TRP A 59 10.89 -21.19 13.95
CA TRP A 59 9.99 -22.32 14.25
C TRP A 59 8.50 -21.93 14.06
N LYS A 60 8.12 -20.67 14.41
CA LYS A 60 6.77 -20.16 14.17
C LYS A 60 6.48 -20.12 12.68
N LEU A 61 7.46 -19.68 11.90
CA LEU A 61 7.37 -19.63 10.44
C LEU A 61 7.22 -21.04 9.84
N TRP A 62 7.99 -22.02 10.33
CA TRP A 62 7.91 -23.40 9.85
C TRP A 62 6.57 -24.06 10.19
N VAL A 63 6.11 -23.94 11.43
CA VAL A 63 4.78 -24.45 11.85
C VAL A 63 3.68 -23.82 10.99
N GLY A 64 3.76 -22.51 10.76
CA GLY A 64 2.82 -21.80 9.89
C GLY A 64 2.91 -22.23 8.42
N ALA A 65 4.12 -22.46 7.91
CA ALA A 65 4.33 -22.99 6.56
C ALA A 65 3.73 -24.40 6.39
N PHE A 66 3.72 -25.19 7.44
CA PHE A 66 3.14 -26.54 7.41
C PHE A 66 1.60 -26.52 7.48
N PHE A 67 1.02 -25.76 8.40
CA PHE A 67 -0.42 -25.78 8.66
C PHE A 67 -1.21 -24.71 7.91
N ASN A 68 -0.71 -23.47 7.86
CA ASN A 68 -1.46 -22.33 7.35
C ASN A 68 -1.22 -22.07 5.86
N PHE A 69 0.03 -22.22 5.39
CA PHE A 69 0.38 -21.88 4.02
C PHE A 69 -0.39 -22.70 2.97
N PRO A 70 -0.43 -24.05 3.02
CA PRO A 70 -1.08 -24.83 1.96
C PRO A 70 -2.57 -24.49 1.78
N PRO A 71 -3.41 -24.47 2.82
CA PRO A 71 -4.82 -24.14 2.62
C PRO A 71 -5.04 -22.70 2.19
N LYS A 72 -4.29 -21.72 2.74
CA LYS A 72 -4.40 -20.32 2.34
C LYS A 72 -3.96 -20.10 0.90
N PHE A 73 -2.87 -20.72 0.47
CA PHE A 73 -2.37 -20.62 -0.90
C PHE A 73 -3.37 -21.21 -1.91
N LEU A 74 -3.84 -22.43 -1.68
CA LEU A 74 -4.81 -23.09 -2.57
C LEU A 74 -6.13 -22.32 -2.65
N LEU A 75 -6.63 -21.86 -1.51
CA LEU A 75 -7.86 -21.09 -1.46
C LEU A 75 -7.71 -19.70 -2.11
N SER A 76 -6.56 -19.05 -1.93
CA SER A 76 -6.26 -17.77 -2.60
C SER A 76 -6.16 -17.93 -4.12
N LEU A 77 -5.56 -19.02 -4.59
CA LEU A 77 -5.50 -19.35 -6.02
C LEU A 77 -6.90 -19.61 -6.60
N PHE A 78 -7.72 -20.37 -5.87
CA PHE A 78 -9.13 -20.62 -6.24
C PHE A 78 -9.91 -19.31 -6.32
N ILE A 79 -9.80 -18.45 -5.31
CA ILE A 79 -10.48 -17.14 -5.26
C ILE A 79 -10.05 -16.25 -6.42
N ALA A 80 -8.75 -16.13 -6.66
CA ALA A 80 -8.21 -15.30 -7.76
C ALA A 80 -8.70 -15.78 -9.13
N THR A 81 -8.71 -17.10 -9.34
CA THR A 81 -9.20 -17.73 -10.57
C THR A 81 -10.70 -17.48 -10.74
N SER A 82 -11.50 -17.74 -9.70
CA SER A 82 -12.96 -17.57 -9.72
C SER A 82 -13.36 -16.11 -9.91
N MET A 83 -12.68 -15.19 -9.23
CA MET A 83 -12.88 -13.75 -9.40
C MET A 83 -12.60 -13.31 -10.84
N LYS A 84 -11.47 -13.73 -11.41
CA LYS A 84 -11.12 -13.44 -12.80
C LYS A 84 -12.24 -13.87 -13.76
N PHE A 85 -12.66 -15.13 -13.67
CA PHE A 85 -13.71 -15.65 -14.56
C PHE A 85 -15.06 -14.96 -14.33
N HIS A 86 -15.45 -14.72 -13.09
CA HIS A 86 -16.68 -14.01 -12.75
C HIS A 86 -16.72 -12.63 -13.40
N LEU A 87 -15.65 -11.83 -13.23
CA LEU A 87 -15.58 -10.49 -13.80
C LEU A 87 -15.53 -10.51 -15.34
N GLN A 88 -14.83 -11.47 -15.95
CA GLN A 88 -14.82 -11.64 -17.41
C GLN A 88 -16.20 -12.01 -17.98
N ILE A 89 -16.96 -12.82 -17.24
CA ILE A 89 -18.34 -13.16 -17.65
C ILE A 89 -19.24 -11.91 -17.59
N ILE A 90 -19.14 -11.13 -16.53
CA ILE A 90 -19.94 -9.88 -16.40
C ILE A 90 -19.56 -8.92 -17.54
N ASP A 91 -18.28 -8.74 -17.83
CA ASP A 91 -17.81 -7.85 -18.88
C ASP A 91 -18.30 -8.28 -20.27
N LYS A 92 -18.35 -9.58 -20.52
CA LYS A 92 -18.88 -10.15 -21.77
C LYS A 92 -20.39 -10.00 -21.93
N LEU A 93 -21.13 -10.16 -20.83
CA LEU A 93 -22.60 -10.10 -20.85
C LEU A 93 -23.16 -8.69 -20.81
N LEU A 94 -22.45 -7.78 -20.14
CA LEU A 94 -22.86 -6.40 -19.92
C LEU A 94 -21.67 -5.47 -20.25
N PRO A 95 -21.42 -5.12 -21.50
CA PRO A 95 -20.28 -4.27 -21.87
C PRO A 95 -20.46 -2.80 -21.41
N ASN A 96 -19.35 -2.06 -21.35
CA ASN A 96 -19.23 -0.63 -21.01
C ASN A 96 -19.45 -0.30 -19.51
N SER A 97 -18.66 -0.93 -18.62
CA SER A 97 -18.76 -0.76 -17.16
C SER A 97 -18.44 0.66 -16.65
N ASP A 98 -17.75 1.46 -17.42
CA ASP A 98 -17.41 2.83 -17.05
C ASP A 98 -18.60 3.79 -17.07
N THR A 99 -19.63 3.50 -17.88
CA THR A 99 -20.85 4.31 -18.06
C THR A 99 -22.16 3.55 -17.83
N ASN A 100 -22.13 2.21 -17.80
CA ASN A 100 -23.32 1.36 -17.61
C ASN A 100 -23.54 1.05 -16.13
N PRO A 101 -24.55 1.65 -15.44
CA PRO A 101 -24.78 1.43 -14.01
C PRO A 101 -25.07 -0.02 -13.63
N SER A 102 -25.72 -0.79 -14.51
CA SER A 102 -26.06 -2.20 -14.25
C SER A 102 -24.82 -3.07 -14.24
N GLN A 103 -23.93 -2.89 -15.20
CA GLN A 103 -22.65 -3.58 -15.25
C GLN A 103 -21.77 -3.20 -14.06
N PHE A 104 -21.65 -1.90 -13.78
CA PHE A 104 -20.88 -1.41 -12.65
C PHE A 104 -21.37 -2.02 -11.32
N LYS A 105 -22.69 -2.11 -11.12
CA LYS A 105 -23.27 -2.72 -9.91
C LYS A 105 -22.88 -4.19 -9.80
N GLN A 106 -22.91 -4.96 -10.90
CA GLN A 106 -22.55 -6.39 -10.90
C GLN A 106 -21.03 -6.56 -10.68
N MET A 107 -20.21 -5.76 -11.36
CA MET A 107 -18.76 -5.75 -11.14
C MET A 107 -18.42 -5.45 -9.69
N ARG A 108 -19.02 -4.41 -9.13
CA ARG A 108 -18.83 -4.00 -7.73
C ARG A 108 -19.21 -5.13 -6.78
N PHE A 109 -20.33 -5.78 -6.99
CA PHE A 109 -20.74 -6.94 -6.18
C PHE A 109 -19.70 -8.06 -6.25
N GLY A 110 -19.26 -8.43 -7.45
CA GLY A 110 -18.24 -9.48 -7.64
C GLY A 110 -16.91 -9.12 -6.97
N ILE A 111 -16.40 -7.90 -7.16
CA ILE A 111 -15.17 -7.43 -6.53
C ILE A 111 -15.29 -7.47 -5.00
N THR A 112 -16.35 -6.91 -4.45
CA THR A 112 -16.60 -6.89 -2.99
C THR A 112 -16.69 -8.29 -2.41
N PHE A 113 -17.45 -9.19 -3.04
CA PHE A 113 -17.62 -10.57 -2.60
C PHE A 113 -16.29 -11.32 -2.55
N TRP A 114 -15.56 -11.35 -3.67
CA TRP A 114 -14.32 -12.09 -3.77
C TRP A 114 -13.20 -11.49 -2.91
N ALA A 115 -13.13 -10.17 -2.78
CA ALA A 115 -12.15 -9.52 -1.92
C ALA A 115 -12.41 -9.79 -0.43
N ASN A 116 -13.67 -9.77 0.02
CA ASN A 116 -14.00 -10.17 1.41
C ASN A 116 -13.69 -11.64 1.65
N PHE A 117 -13.98 -12.51 0.66
CA PHE A 117 -13.66 -13.94 0.78
C PHE A 117 -12.14 -14.17 0.81
N PHE A 118 -11.37 -13.39 0.06
CA PHE A 118 -9.91 -13.43 0.10
C PHE A 118 -9.36 -13.00 1.47
N LEU A 119 -9.87 -11.92 2.06
CA LEU A 119 -9.51 -11.49 3.42
C LEU A 119 -9.81 -12.59 4.43
N PHE A 120 -11.00 -13.16 4.39
CA PHE A 120 -11.40 -14.28 5.26
C PHE A 120 -10.49 -15.50 5.09
N ALA A 121 -10.22 -15.92 3.85
CA ALA A 121 -9.36 -17.06 3.54
C ALA A 121 -7.94 -16.89 4.06
N ASN A 122 -7.45 -15.65 4.11
CA ASN A 122 -6.13 -15.31 4.63
C ASN A 122 -6.12 -15.03 6.14
N GLY A 123 -7.27 -15.13 6.81
CA GLY A 123 -7.38 -14.86 8.24
C GLY A 123 -7.29 -13.37 8.59
N ILE A 124 -7.61 -12.47 7.64
CA ILE A 124 -7.57 -11.03 7.87
C ILE A 124 -8.95 -10.54 8.30
N LYS A 125 -9.05 -10.10 9.55
CA LYS A 125 -10.24 -9.46 10.10
C LYS A 125 -10.13 -7.95 9.93
N VAL A 126 -11.12 -7.33 9.28
CA VAL A 126 -11.18 -5.87 9.13
C VAL A 126 -12.25 -5.32 10.06
N ILE A 127 -11.83 -4.52 11.04
CA ILE A 127 -12.71 -3.86 12.01
C ILE A 127 -12.78 -2.37 11.67
N ARG A 128 -14.00 -1.86 11.47
CA ARG A 128 -14.22 -0.41 11.36
C ARG A 128 -14.08 0.21 12.74
N LYS A 129 -13.20 1.19 12.86
CA LYS A 129 -12.97 1.93 14.10
C LYS A 129 -13.54 3.34 13.95
N GLU A 130 -14.42 3.71 14.85
CA GLU A 130 -14.93 5.08 14.97
C GLU A 130 -14.00 5.86 15.88
N ILE A 131 -13.73 7.10 15.52
CA ILE A 131 -12.87 8.01 16.27
C ILE A 131 -13.49 9.41 16.30
N GLU A 132 -13.09 10.22 17.27
CA GLU A 132 -13.44 11.63 17.29
C GLU A 132 -12.58 12.40 16.27
N TYR A 133 -13.22 13.03 15.30
CA TYR A 133 -12.54 13.74 14.21
C TYR A 133 -12.89 15.24 14.14
N GLU A 134 -14.04 15.66 14.69
CA GLU A 134 -14.55 17.02 14.51
C GLU A 134 -13.57 18.12 14.92
N LYS A 135 -12.90 17.95 16.07
CA LYS A 135 -11.93 18.92 16.58
C LYS A 135 -10.76 19.10 15.60
N VAL A 136 -10.26 18.02 15.04
CA VAL A 136 -9.15 18.04 14.07
C VAL A 136 -9.60 18.68 12.76
N TYR A 137 -10.78 18.31 12.25
CA TYR A 137 -11.34 18.91 11.05
C TYR A 137 -11.52 20.42 11.20
N LYS A 138 -12.18 20.87 12.27
CA LYS A 138 -12.40 22.31 12.54
C LYS A 138 -11.08 23.06 12.73
N LYS A 139 -10.05 22.44 13.31
CA LYS A 139 -8.71 23.02 13.42
C LYS A 139 -8.12 23.33 12.05
N TYR A 140 -8.17 22.38 11.11
CA TYR A 140 -7.49 22.48 9.82
C TYR A 140 -8.34 23.10 8.71
N LEU A 141 -9.65 22.90 8.72
CA LEU A 141 -10.55 23.33 7.65
C LEU A 141 -11.37 24.59 7.98
N GLY A 142 -11.36 25.01 9.23
CA GLY A 142 -12.07 26.19 9.74
C GLY A 142 -13.12 25.82 10.79
N LYS A 143 -13.38 26.76 11.73
CA LYS A 143 -14.32 26.52 12.85
C LYS A 143 -15.74 26.21 12.40
N ASP A 144 -16.15 26.79 11.26
CA ASP A 144 -17.48 26.64 10.69
C ASP A 144 -17.56 25.52 9.64
N TYR A 145 -16.57 24.61 9.63
CA TYR A 145 -16.59 23.49 8.70
C TYR A 145 -17.76 22.55 8.97
N GLU A 146 -18.61 22.38 7.96
CA GLU A 146 -19.79 21.52 8.03
C GLU A 146 -19.48 20.14 7.48
N PHE A 147 -19.90 19.12 8.22
CA PHE A 147 -19.80 17.70 7.81
C PHE A 147 -21.04 17.35 7.00
N LYS A 148 -20.91 17.39 5.68
CA LYS A 148 -21.97 16.93 4.76
C LYS A 148 -21.52 15.64 4.11
N ASP A 149 -22.45 14.78 3.74
CA ASP A 149 -22.19 13.65 2.82
C ASP A 149 -21.87 14.23 1.44
N GLU A 150 -20.64 14.67 1.28
CA GLU A 150 -20.18 15.30 0.04
C GLU A 150 -19.62 14.24 -0.93
N LYS A 151 -19.81 14.52 -2.22
CA LYS A 151 -19.13 13.79 -3.26
C LYS A 151 -17.62 13.97 -3.09
N TYR A 152 -16.87 12.93 -3.40
CA TYR A 152 -15.41 12.97 -3.38
C TYR A 152 -14.84 12.60 -4.75
N SER A 153 -13.61 12.99 -5.03
CA SER A 153 -12.94 12.75 -6.31
C SER A 153 -12.16 11.44 -6.31
N LEU A 154 -11.62 11.06 -5.15
CA LEU A 154 -10.90 9.81 -4.92
C LEU A 154 -10.87 9.42 -3.43
N LEU A 155 -10.47 8.17 -3.19
CA LEU A 155 -10.15 7.66 -1.86
C LEU A 155 -8.65 7.85 -1.61
N ALA A 156 -8.28 8.46 -0.49
CA ALA A 156 -6.89 8.57 -0.07
C ALA A 156 -6.66 7.67 1.15
N SER A 157 -5.66 6.80 1.12
CA SER A 157 -5.34 5.91 2.24
C SER A 157 -3.83 5.93 2.51
N ASN A 158 -3.41 5.79 3.77
CA ASN A 158 -2.04 5.43 4.08
C ASN A 158 -1.73 4.03 3.52
N HIS A 159 -0.44 3.67 3.46
CA HIS A 159 0.00 2.43 2.83
C HIS A 159 0.94 1.63 3.73
N ILE A 160 0.45 0.54 4.30
CA ILE A 160 1.24 -0.32 5.17
C ILE A 160 1.61 -1.66 4.52
N GLY A 161 0.77 -2.17 3.60
CA GLY A 161 1.08 -3.45 2.97
C GLY A 161 0.12 -3.88 1.87
N PHE A 162 0.25 -5.16 1.47
CA PHE A 162 -0.54 -5.74 0.39
C PHE A 162 -2.05 -5.76 0.71
N PHE A 163 -2.41 -6.02 1.97
CA PHE A 163 -3.84 -6.15 2.34
C PHE A 163 -4.60 -4.84 2.31
N ASP A 164 -3.94 -3.68 2.32
CA ASP A 164 -4.60 -2.37 2.13
C ASP A 164 -5.35 -2.33 0.80
N VAL A 165 -4.72 -2.84 -0.26
CA VAL A 165 -5.33 -2.96 -1.60
C VAL A 165 -6.60 -3.81 -1.52
N VAL A 166 -6.52 -4.96 -0.86
CA VAL A 166 -7.67 -5.89 -0.75
C VAL A 166 -8.78 -5.29 0.13
N VAL A 167 -8.44 -4.54 1.18
CA VAL A 167 -9.42 -3.81 2.00
C VAL A 167 -10.16 -2.75 1.18
N LEU A 168 -9.43 -1.98 0.36
CA LEU A 168 -10.05 -0.99 -0.53
C LEU A 168 -10.93 -1.63 -1.60
N MET A 169 -10.53 -2.78 -2.14
CA MET A 169 -11.38 -3.59 -3.03
C MET A 169 -12.65 -4.07 -2.31
N ALA A 170 -12.51 -4.64 -1.12
CA ALA A 170 -13.59 -5.24 -0.36
C ALA A 170 -14.62 -4.20 0.15
N LYS A 171 -14.20 -2.99 0.45
CA LYS A 171 -15.08 -1.97 1.06
C LYS A 171 -15.60 -0.95 0.05
N TYR A 172 -14.82 -0.63 -0.98
CA TYR A 172 -15.14 0.46 -1.92
C TYR A 172 -15.18 0.02 -3.38
N SER A 173 -14.70 -1.19 -3.71
CA SER A 173 -14.50 -1.66 -5.11
C SER A 173 -13.69 -0.66 -5.93
N ALA A 174 -12.68 -0.04 -5.31
CA ALA A 174 -11.92 1.04 -5.90
C ALA A 174 -10.80 0.50 -6.80
N GLY A 175 -10.66 1.08 -7.99
CA GLY A 175 -9.45 0.93 -8.80
C GLY A 175 -8.26 1.62 -8.12
N LEU A 176 -7.05 1.24 -8.51
CA LEU A 176 -5.81 1.80 -7.97
C LEU A 176 -4.91 2.30 -9.11
N MET A 177 -3.88 3.04 -8.74
CA MET A 177 -2.79 3.33 -9.66
C MET A 177 -1.79 2.17 -9.63
N ALA A 178 -1.62 1.49 -10.75
CA ALA A 178 -0.74 0.33 -10.91
C ALA A 178 0.34 0.58 -11.95
N LYS A 179 1.45 -0.18 -11.89
CA LYS A 179 2.43 -0.22 -12.97
C LYS A 179 1.82 -0.90 -14.19
N LYS A 180 2.25 -0.51 -15.41
CA LYS A 180 1.75 -1.06 -16.67
C LYS A 180 1.89 -2.58 -16.76
N GLU A 181 3.00 -3.11 -16.25
CA GLU A 181 3.28 -4.55 -16.27
C GLU A 181 2.25 -5.38 -15.46
N VAL A 182 1.55 -4.74 -14.52
CA VAL A 182 0.49 -5.40 -13.74
C VAL A 182 -0.68 -5.83 -14.64
N ALA A 183 -0.93 -5.12 -15.73
CA ALA A 183 -1.94 -5.49 -16.71
C ALA A 183 -1.69 -6.85 -17.36
N ASP A 184 -0.41 -7.26 -17.47
CA ASP A 184 0.00 -8.51 -18.10
C ASP A 184 0.00 -9.72 -17.13
N TYR A 185 -0.20 -9.48 -15.83
CA TYR A 185 -0.24 -10.56 -14.85
C TYR A 185 -1.51 -11.41 -14.99
N TYR A 186 -1.33 -12.71 -15.17
CA TYR A 186 -2.40 -13.65 -15.53
C TYR A 186 -3.66 -13.57 -14.67
N PHE A 187 -3.54 -13.44 -13.35
CA PHE A 187 -4.67 -13.31 -12.43
C PHE A 187 -5.02 -11.85 -12.14
N VAL A 188 -4.01 -11.03 -11.87
CA VAL A 188 -4.18 -9.68 -11.37
C VAL A 188 -4.59 -8.71 -12.48
N GLY A 189 -4.04 -8.87 -13.70
CA GLY A 189 -4.31 -7.97 -14.82
C GLY A 189 -5.80 -7.84 -15.16
N PRO A 190 -6.52 -8.94 -15.42
CA PRO A 190 -7.96 -8.88 -15.68
C PRO A 190 -8.78 -8.27 -14.54
N ILE A 191 -8.40 -8.55 -13.28
CA ILE A 191 -9.04 -7.98 -12.10
C ILE A 191 -8.81 -6.46 -12.04
N ALA A 192 -7.56 -6.04 -12.21
CA ALA A 192 -7.17 -4.62 -12.20
C ALA A 192 -7.86 -3.83 -13.34
N THR A 193 -8.02 -4.44 -14.51
CA THR A 193 -8.77 -3.85 -15.63
C THR A 193 -10.25 -3.70 -15.29
N ALA A 194 -10.87 -4.74 -14.75
CA ALA A 194 -12.28 -4.70 -14.33
C ALA A 194 -12.55 -3.68 -13.20
N MET A 195 -11.53 -3.38 -12.39
CA MET A 195 -11.57 -2.34 -11.36
C MET A 195 -11.28 -0.94 -11.90
N HIS A 196 -11.05 -0.78 -13.20
CA HIS A 196 -10.63 0.48 -13.82
C HIS A 196 -9.36 1.09 -13.17
N CYS A 197 -8.37 0.25 -12.87
CA CYS A 197 -7.06 0.73 -12.42
C CYS A 197 -6.41 1.62 -13.48
N LEU A 198 -5.70 2.65 -13.02
CA LEU A 198 -4.87 3.48 -13.90
C LEU A 198 -3.49 2.84 -14.04
N PHE A 199 -3.19 2.35 -15.22
CA PHE A 199 -1.87 1.76 -15.52
C PHE A 199 -0.91 2.84 -15.97
N ILE A 200 0.24 2.95 -15.28
CA ILE A 200 1.23 3.98 -15.53
C ILE A 200 2.58 3.42 -15.93
N GLU A 201 3.20 4.04 -16.91
CA GLU A 201 4.60 3.86 -17.29
C GLU A 201 5.45 4.89 -16.54
N ARG A 202 6.43 4.45 -15.73
CA ARG A 202 7.19 5.35 -14.84
C ARG A 202 8.53 5.83 -15.40
N GLU A 203 8.91 5.37 -16.58
CA GLU A 203 10.30 5.47 -17.05
C GLU A 203 10.70 6.84 -17.61
N ASN A 204 9.78 7.62 -18.18
CA ASN A 204 10.10 8.90 -18.83
C ASN A 204 9.57 10.13 -18.06
N LYS A 205 10.37 11.21 -18.01
CA LYS A 205 9.94 12.49 -17.43
C LYS A 205 8.75 13.12 -18.15
N SER A 206 8.69 12.98 -19.48
CA SER A 206 7.57 13.46 -20.32
C SER A 206 6.24 12.78 -20.01
N ASP A 207 6.28 11.52 -19.54
CA ASP A 207 5.07 10.75 -19.26
C ASP A 207 4.45 11.11 -17.91
N ARG A 208 5.24 11.69 -16.99
CA ARG A 208 4.72 12.15 -15.69
C ARG A 208 3.64 13.22 -15.83
N GLU A 209 3.79 14.13 -16.75
CA GLU A 209 2.80 15.21 -16.96
C GLU A 209 1.50 14.65 -17.54
N LYS A 210 1.60 13.74 -18.49
CA LYS A 210 0.44 12.98 -19.02
C LYS A 210 -0.27 12.17 -17.95
N ILE A 211 0.49 11.53 -17.07
CA ILE A 211 -0.06 10.77 -15.91
C ILE A 211 -0.86 11.70 -15.00
N PHE A 212 -0.34 12.89 -14.68
CA PHE A 212 -1.07 13.87 -13.87
C PHE A 212 -2.33 14.37 -14.54
N GLN A 213 -2.32 14.60 -15.84
CA GLN A 213 -3.49 14.99 -16.62
C GLN A 213 -4.57 13.88 -16.62
N GLN A 214 -4.18 12.64 -16.89
CA GLN A 214 -5.09 11.48 -16.82
C GLN A 214 -5.69 11.30 -15.41
N LEU A 215 -4.87 11.47 -14.37
CA LEU A 215 -5.32 11.35 -13.00
C LEU A 215 -6.30 12.47 -12.62
N GLU A 216 -6.02 13.70 -13.03
CA GLU A 216 -6.90 14.85 -12.82
C GLU A 216 -8.23 14.69 -13.57
N GLU A 217 -8.17 14.27 -14.83
CA GLU A 217 -9.36 14.00 -15.65
C GLU A 217 -10.23 12.90 -15.01
N ARG A 218 -9.60 11.80 -14.57
CA ARG A 218 -10.29 10.70 -13.89
C ARG A 218 -10.97 11.15 -12.60
N GLN A 219 -10.30 11.99 -11.79
CA GLN A 219 -10.87 12.57 -10.58
C GLN A 219 -12.08 13.46 -10.90
N LYS A 220 -11.97 14.33 -11.91
CA LYS A 220 -13.06 15.20 -12.34
C LYS A 220 -14.27 14.42 -12.84
N LEU A 221 -14.05 13.43 -13.73
CA LEU A 221 -15.12 12.60 -14.27
C LEU A 221 -15.87 11.84 -13.18
N PHE A 222 -15.16 11.29 -12.21
CA PHE A 222 -15.79 10.61 -11.07
C PHE A 222 -16.54 11.60 -10.17
N TYR A 223 -15.93 12.74 -9.84
CA TYR A 223 -16.55 13.78 -9.01
C TYR A 223 -17.84 14.34 -9.65
N GLU A 224 -17.86 14.49 -10.97
CA GLU A 224 -19.02 14.92 -11.75
C GLU A 224 -20.08 13.82 -11.93
N GLY A 225 -19.79 12.58 -11.56
CA GLY A 225 -20.68 11.43 -11.76
C GLY A 225 -20.72 10.90 -13.19
N LYS A 226 -19.77 11.30 -14.03
CA LYS A 226 -19.61 10.84 -15.42
C LYS A 226 -18.82 9.54 -15.51
N PHE A 227 -18.19 9.12 -14.45
CA PHE A 227 -17.49 7.86 -14.30
C PHE A 227 -17.90 7.20 -12.97
N LEU A 228 -18.19 5.90 -12.99
CA LEU A 228 -18.82 5.20 -11.86
C LEU A 228 -17.83 4.61 -10.87
N ALA A 229 -16.67 4.13 -11.33
CA ALA A 229 -15.72 3.43 -10.48
C ALA A 229 -14.81 4.42 -9.72
N PRO A 230 -14.77 4.36 -8.36
CA PRO A 230 -13.89 5.19 -7.57
C PRO A 230 -12.42 4.81 -7.80
N LEU A 231 -11.52 5.78 -7.66
CA LEU A 231 -10.08 5.57 -7.64
C LEU A 231 -9.57 5.69 -6.22
N ALA A 232 -8.70 4.78 -5.79
CA ALA A 232 -7.99 4.89 -4.53
C ALA A 232 -6.49 5.16 -4.78
N MET A 233 -5.93 6.03 -3.96
CA MET A 233 -4.53 6.44 -4.01
C MET A 233 -3.87 6.26 -2.66
N PHE A 234 -2.62 5.87 -2.68
CA PHE A 234 -1.73 5.89 -1.53
C PHE A 234 -0.81 7.12 -1.67
N PRO A 235 -1.11 8.25 -0.98
CA PRO A 235 -0.37 9.51 -1.20
C PRO A 235 1.12 9.41 -0.85
N GLU A 236 1.51 8.48 0.00
CA GLU A 236 2.90 8.21 0.39
C GLU A 236 3.73 7.68 -0.80
N GLY A 237 3.12 6.94 -1.70
CA GLY A 237 3.74 6.37 -2.90
C GLY A 237 4.72 5.23 -2.63
N THR A 238 4.81 4.76 -1.38
CA THR A 238 5.49 3.55 -0.92
C THR A 238 4.89 3.10 0.40
N THR A 239 5.21 1.89 0.84
CA THR A 239 4.77 1.33 2.13
C THR A 239 5.67 1.78 3.28
N SER A 240 5.10 1.87 4.49
CA SER A 240 5.82 2.10 5.73
C SER A 240 5.65 0.92 6.69
N CYS A 241 6.29 0.97 7.87
CA CYS A 241 6.07 -0.03 8.94
C CYS A 241 4.70 0.11 9.64
N GLY A 242 3.88 1.09 9.28
CA GLY A 242 2.55 1.32 9.84
C GLY A 242 2.50 2.19 11.10
N ARG A 243 3.64 2.62 11.64
CA ARG A 243 3.72 3.56 12.79
C ARG A 243 3.80 5.02 12.36
N ASN A 244 4.21 5.24 11.12
CA ASN A 244 4.52 6.55 10.57
C ASN A 244 3.63 6.89 9.40
N ILE A 245 3.46 8.17 9.16
CA ILE A 245 2.89 8.70 7.93
C ILE A 245 3.99 9.42 7.13
N LEU A 246 4.25 8.95 5.92
CA LEU A 246 5.31 9.47 5.08
C LEU A 246 4.88 10.77 4.39
N LYS A 247 5.84 11.45 3.75
CA LYS A 247 5.55 12.65 2.97
C LYS A 247 4.62 12.36 1.80
N PHE A 248 3.53 13.12 1.70
CA PHE A 248 2.54 12.97 0.64
C PHE A 248 3.00 13.54 -0.70
N LYS A 249 2.58 12.89 -1.78
CA LYS A 249 2.94 13.23 -3.15
C LYS A 249 1.83 13.95 -3.88
N LYS A 250 2.20 14.71 -4.90
CA LYS A 250 1.37 15.59 -5.71
C LYS A 250 0.09 14.92 -6.27
N GLY A 251 0.17 13.66 -6.73
CA GLY A 251 -0.88 13.03 -7.55
C GLY A 251 -2.28 13.05 -6.92
N THR A 252 -2.37 12.78 -5.62
CA THR A 252 -3.65 12.75 -4.89
C THR A 252 -4.29 14.15 -4.77
N PHE A 253 -3.47 15.21 -4.68
CA PHE A 253 -3.92 16.55 -4.26
C PHE A 253 -3.88 17.58 -5.38
N TYR A 254 -3.35 17.23 -6.56
CA TYR A 254 -3.11 18.18 -7.66
C TYR A 254 -4.38 18.89 -8.14
N ALA A 255 -5.47 18.17 -8.26
CA ALA A 255 -6.75 18.70 -8.69
C ALA A 255 -7.43 19.61 -7.64
N CYS A 256 -6.94 19.64 -6.39
CA CYS A 256 -7.55 20.34 -5.27
C CYS A 256 -9.07 20.06 -5.11
N LEU A 257 -9.50 18.85 -5.46
CA LEU A 257 -10.88 18.38 -5.30
C LEU A 257 -11.08 17.72 -3.94
N PRO A 258 -12.34 17.58 -3.46
CA PRO A 258 -12.64 16.85 -2.22
C PRO A 258 -12.18 15.40 -2.28
N ILE A 259 -11.59 14.90 -1.20
CA ILE A 259 -11.13 13.52 -1.09
C ILE A 259 -11.82 12.80 0.08
N LYS A 260 -11.95 11.48 -0.03
CA LYS A 260 -12.42 10.60 1.04
C LYS A 260 -11.20 9.99 1.74
N PRO A 261 -10.82 10.46 2.93
CA PRO A 261 -9.67 9.95 3.65
C PRO A 261 -9.98 8.65 4.39
N LEU A 262 -9.03 7.72 4.34
CA LEU A 262 -9.08 6.42 5.01
C LEU A 262 -7.77 6.18 5.73
N ILE A 263 -7.82 5.66 6.96
CA ILE A 263 -6.62 5.23 7.68
C ILE A 263 -6.73 3.74 7.95
N ILE A 264 -5.72 2.99 7.54
CA ILE A 264 -5.59 1.56 7.80
C ILE A 264 -4.47 1.38 8.81
N ASN A 265 -4.82 0.82 9.96
CA ASN A 265 -3.87 0.55 11.04
C ASN A 265 -3.92 -0.92 11.44
N GLN A 266 -2.82 -1.40 11.99
CA GLN A 266 -2.74 -2.68 12.69
C GLN A 266 -2.40 -2.43 14.15
N ASP A 267 -2.74 -3.38 15.02
CA ASP A 267 -2.32 -3.34 16.41
C ASP A 267 -0.79 -3.35 16.49
N GLN A 268 -0.22 -2.33 17.13
CA GLN A 268 1.22 -2.18 17.26
C GLN A 268 1.83 -3.19 18.25
N GLU A 269 1.02 -3.78 19.11
CA GLU A 269 1.43 -4.83 20.05
C GLU A 269 1.35 -6.24 19.45
N SER A 270 0.85 -6.36 18.20
CA SER A 270 0.84 -7.64 17.50
C SER A 270 2.26 -8.19 17.32
N ASN A 271 2.45 -9.47 17.63
CA ASN A 271 3.72 -10.17 17.42
C ASN A 271 4.05 -10.35 15.92
N TYR A 272 3.14 -10.00 15.02
CA TYR A 272 3.31 -10.09 13.59
C TYR A 272 2.63 -8.91 12.90
N HIS A 273 3.39 -8.25 12.03
CA HIS A 273 2.88 -7.11 11.28
C HIS A 273 2.67 -7.46 9.80
N LEU A 274 1.50 -7.09 9.29
CA LEU A 274 1.14 -7.19 7.87
C LEU A 274 1.86 -6.14 7.02
N SER A 275 2.50 -5.17 7.66
CA SER A 275 3.25 -4.12 6.99
C SER A 275 4.42 -4.71 6.21
N ILE A 276 4.67 -4.16 5.03
CA ILE A 276 5.82 -4.56 4.20
C ILE A 276 7.07 -3.80 4.66
N GLY A 277 6.94 -2.54 5.04
CA GLY A 277 8.07 -1.66 5.30
C GLY A 277 8.98 -1.63 4.08
N ALA A 278 10.20 -2.17 4.25
CA ALA A 278 11.11 -2.43 3.14
C ALA A 278 11.21 -3.92 2.83
N GLY A 279 11.69 -4.24 1.64
CA GLY A 279 11.91 -5.61 1.22
C GLY A 279 11.07 -6.07 0.04
N SER A 280 10.93 -7.38 -0.10
CA SER A 280 10.15 -7.96 -1.19
C SER A 280 8.69 -8.13 -0.80
N ALA A 281 7.78 -7.49 -1.56
CA ALA A 281 6.35 -7.67 -1.39
C ALA A 281 5.92 -9.15 -1.50
N VAL A 282 6.59 -9.93 -2.38
CA VAL A 282 6.31 -11.36 -2.54
C VAL A 282 6.69 -12.14 -1.28
N LEU A 283 7.87 -11.87 -0.71
CA LEU A 283 8.30 -12.52 0.54
C LEU A 283 7.39 -12.17 1.70
N SER A 284 6.99 -10.90 1.83
CA SER A 284 6.03 -10.46 2.86
C SER A 284 4.69 -11.18 2.68
N TYR A 285 4.22 -11.33 1.45
CA TYR A 285 2.98 -12.04 1.16
C TYR A 285 3.06 -13.54 1.52
N ILE A 286 4.17 -14.22 1.18
CA ILE A 286 4.41 -15.61 1.57
C ILE A 286 4.49 -15.73 3.11
N LYS A 287 5.18 -14.80 3.77
CA LYS A 287 5.26 -14.72 5.24
C LYS A 287 3.85 -14.59 5.85
N ASN A 288 2.99 -13.76 5.27
CA ASN A 288 1.60 -13.59 5.71
C ASN A 288 0.79 -14.89 5.65
N PHE A 289 1.01 -15.73 4.65
CA PHE A 289 0.36 -17.04 4.58
C PHE A 289 0.76 -17.98 5.71
N CYS A 290 1.94 -17.82 6.27
CA CYS A 290 2.40 -18.64 7.40
C CYS A 290 1.78 -18.21 8.75
N HIS A 291 1.17 -17.03 8.84
CA HIS A 291 0.52 -16.56 10.08
C HIS A 291 -0.96 -16.94 10.11
N SER A 292 -1.59 -16.93 11.30
CA SER A 292 -2.96 -17.43 11.46
C SER A 292 -4.00 -16.36 11.20
N ILE A 293 -4.27 -15.51 12.17
CA ILE A 293 -5.33 -14.48 12.12
C ILE A 293 -4.69 -13.15 12.51
N GLU A 294 -4.99 -12.11 11.72
CA GLU A 294 -4.55 -10.74 11.97
C GLU A 294 -5.71 -9.77 11.84
N THR A 295 -5.63 -8.67 12.57
CA THR A 295 -6.68 -7.64 12.56
C THR A 295 -6.14 -6.34 11.95
N LEU A 296 -6.88 -5.83 10.97
CA LEU A 296 -6.71 -4.48 10.44
C LEU A 296 -7.85 -3.59 10.92
N TYR A 297 -7.53 -2.40 11.37
CA TYR A 297 -8.50 -1.38 11.73
C TYR A 297 -8.64 -0.40 10.57
N LEU A 298 -9.86 -0.21 10.10
CA LEU A 298 -10.20 0.77 9.09
C LEU A 298 -10.91 1.96 9.74
N ILE A 299 -10.29 3.11 9.71
CA ILE A 299 -10.87 4.40 10.12
C ILE A 299 -11.37 5.09 8.84
N ASP A 300 -12.68 5.21 8.73
CA ASP A 300 -13.36 5.81 7.60
C ASP A 300 -13.81 7.23 7.98
N LEU A 301 -13.10 8.22 7.48
CA LEU A 301 -13.27 9.62 7.87
C LEU A 301 -14.23 10.36 6.94
N PRO A 302 -14.90 11.43 7.39
CA PRO A 302 -15.67 12.30 6.51
C PRO A 302 -14.85 12.86 5.35
N VAL A 303 -15.52 13.22 4.27
CA VAL A 303 -14.87 13.85 3.11
C VAL A 303 -14.15 15.14 3.53
N ILE A 304 -12.90 15.29 3.11
CA ILE A 304 -12.14 16.53 3.27
C ILE A 304 -12.33 17.36 2.00
N LYS A 305 -12.98 18.49 2.15
CA LYS A 305 -13.11 19.53 1.11
C LYS A 305 -12.11 20.64 1.42
N PRO A 306 -11.18 20.96 0.51
CA PRO A 306 -10.25 22.05 0.72
C PRO A 306 -10.98 23.38 0.85
N THR A 307 -10.61 24.20 1.86
CA THR A 307 -11.25 25.48 2.17
C THR A 307 -10.28 26.64 1.96
N GLU A 308 -10.80 27.84 1.72
CA GLU A 308 -9.96 29.05 1.65
C GLU A 308 -9.30 29.35 3.01
N TYR A 309 -9.97 29.03 4.13
CA TYR A 309 -9.37 29.09 5.46
C TYR A 309 -8.08 28.24 5.53
N MET A 310 -8.15 26.99 5.08
CA MET A 310 -7.00 26.06 5.04
C MET A 310 -5.84 26.67 4.24
N PHE A 311 -6.10 27.14 3.02
CA PHE A 311 -5.06 27.69 2.14
C PHE A 311 -4.43 28.97 2.71
N LYS A 312 -5.23 29.82 3.36
CA LYS A 312 -4.74 31.06 3.96
C LYS A 312 -3.96 30.81 5.25
N THR A 313 -4.51 30.00 6.16
CA THR A 313 -3.94 29.77 7.50
C THR A 313 -2.66 28.96 7.43
N TYR A 314 -2.59 27.97 6.53
CA TYR A 314 -1.46 27.05 6.39
C TYR A 314 -0.60 27.32 5.15
N SER A 315 -0.61 28.56 4.65
CA SER A 315 0.18 28.97 3.47
C SER A 315 1.68 28.72 3.61
N HIS A 316 2.20 28.64 4.84
CA HIS A 316 3.60 28.31 5.10
C HIS A 316 3.99 26.85 4.81
N PHE A 317 3.04 25.95 4.54
CA PHE A 317 3.30 24.55 4.19
C PHE A 317 3.72 24.34 2.72
N GLY A 318 3.52 25.36 1.87
CA GLY A 318 3.93 25.25 0.47
C GLY A 318 3.54 26.49 -0.35
N GLU A 319 4.16 26.62 -1.52
CA GLU A 319 3.88 27.70 -2.47
C GLU A 319 2.62 27.44 -3.29
N LYS A 320 2.32 26.16 -3.56
CA LYS A 320 1.20 25.74 -4.40
C LYS A 320 0.05 25.20 -3.57
N LYS A 321 -1.18 25.45 -3.98
CA LYS A 321 -2.39 24.97 -3.26
C LYS A 321 -2.35 23.46 -2.96
N TRP A 322 -1.88 22.65 -3.90
CA TRP A 322 -1.79 21.20 -3.69
C TRP A 322 -0.77 20.81 -2.59
N GLU A 323 0.31 21.58 -2.38
CA GLU A 323 1.31 21.34 -1.33
C GLU A 323 0.72 21.57 0.04
N ILE A 324 0.00 22.69 0.18
CA ILE A 324 -0.71 23.05 1.41
C ILE A 324 -1.76 21.99 1.73
N TYR A 325 -2.53 21.58 0.72
CA TYR A 325 -3.57 20.56 0.89
C TYR A 325 -2.98 19.21 1.32
N ALA A 326 -1.93 18.77 0.64
CA ALA A 326 -1.24 17.52 0.97
C ALA A 326 -0.71 17.51 2.41
N GLU A 327 -0.05 18.60 2.83
CA GLU A 327 0.54 18.68 4.16
C GLU A 327 -0.51 18.79 5.26
N VAL A 328 -1.58 19.55 5.04
CA VAL A 328 -2.71 19.62 5.98
C VAL A 328 -3.35 18.24 6.15
N VAL A 329 -3.63 17.54 5.06
CA VAL A 329 -4.20 16.19 5.14
C VAL A 329 -3.24 15.23 5.84
N ARG A 330 -1.94 15.31 5.59
CA ARG A 330 -0.93 14.49 6.27
C ARG A 330 -0.95 14.70 7.79
N LYS A 331 -1.03 15.95 8.23
CA LYS A 331 -1.16 16.27 9.66
C LYS A 331 -2.48 15.77 10.27
N MET A 332 -3.57 15.83 9.51
CA MET A 332 -4.83 15.23 9.95
C MET A 332 -4.69 13.70 10.12
N TYR A 333 -3.99 13.01 9.20
CA TYR A 333 -3.71 11.58 9.34
C TYR A 333 -2.84 11.27 10.56
N SER A 334 -1.81 12.09 10.80
CA SER A 334 -0.94 11.96 11.97
C SER A 334 -1.75 12.06 13.27
N GLU A 335 -2.57 13.10 13.43
CA GLU A 335 -3.37 13.31 14.62
C GLU A 335 -4.49 12.27 14.81
N LEU A 336 -5.22 11.93 13.73
CA LEU A 336 -6.37 11.02 13.79
C LEU A 336 -5.97 9.54 13.82
N GLY A 337 -4.86 9.20 13.21
CA GLY A 337 -4.32 7.85 13.16
C GLY A 337 -3.29 7.54 14.25
N HIS A 338 -2.89 8.54 15.05
CA HIS A 338 -1.77 8.48 15.99
C HIS A 338 -0.49 7.98 15.30
N LEU A 339 -0.20 8.55 14.12
CA LEU A 339 0.95 8.21 13.29
C LEU A 339 2.03 9.28 13.40
N GLU A 340 3.28 8.86 13.58
CA GLU A 340 4.41 9.79 13.62
C GLU A 340 4.72 10.32 12.22
N GLU A 341 4.92 11.63 12.09
CA GLU A 341 5.25 12.24 10.80
C GLU A 341 6.69 11.94 10.40
N SER A 342 6.89 11.49 9.17
CA SER A 342 8.20 11.26 8.60
C SER A 342 8.37 11.95 7.24
N ASN A 343 9.54 12.55 7.02
CA ASN A 343 9.88 13.19 5.75
C ASN A 343 10.42 12.20 4.71
N PHE A 344 10.55 10.94 5.07
CA PHE A 344 11.01 9.88 4.17
C PHE A 344 9.97 9.54 3.09
N GLY A 345 10.44 8.84 2.07
CA GLY A 345 9.62 8.38 0.96
C GLY A 345 10.30 7.27 0.16
N LEU A 346 9.81 6.99 -1.04
CA LEU A 346 10.31 5.90 -1.91
C LEU A 346 11.83 5.92 -2.15
N ARG A 347 12.45 7.10 -2.20
CA ARG A 347 13.91 7.21 -2.40
C ARG A 347 14.66 6.69 -1.19
N ASP A 348 14.16 6.98 -0.01
CA ASP A 348 14.76 6.57 1.26
C ASP A 348 14.54 5.08 1.52
N GLU A 349 13.37 4.55 1.17
CA GLU A 349 13.11 3.11 1.18
C GLU A 349 14.11 2.35 0.27
N LYS A 350 14.40 2.88 -0.93
CA LYS A 350 15.42 2.29 -1.80
C LYS A 350 16.82 2.35 -1.19
N LYS A 351 17.20 3.48 -0.56
CA LYS A 351 18.49 3.58 0.17
C LYS A 351 18.57 2.53 1.28
N TYR A 352 17.50 2.38 2.06
CA TYR A 352 17.46 1.35 3.09
C TYR A 352 17.64 -0.06 2.51
N ASN A 353 16.90 -0.39 1.43
CA ASN A 353 17.03 -1.68 0.75
C ASN A 353 18.46 -1.92 0.22
N ILE A 354 19.12 -0.91 -0.33
CA ILE A 354 20.52 -0.98 -0.81
C ILE A 354 21.45 -1.21 0.37
N ALA A 355 21.30 -0.44 1.44
CA ALA A 355 22.12 -0.58 2.63
C ALA A 355 22.02 -1.99 3.23
N MET A 356 20.79 -2.51 3.34
CA MET A 356 20.56 -3.84 3.91
C MET A 356 21.09 -4.97 3.04
N LYS A 357 20.94 -4.88 1.71
CA LYS A 357 21.33 -5.95 0.79
C LYS A 357 22.80 -5.95 0.43
N TYR A 358 23.38 -4.78 0.27
CA TYR A 358 24.72 -4.62 -0.30
C TYR A 358 25.72 -3.95 0.65
N GLY A 359 25.29 -3.50 1.83
CA GLY A 359 26.16 -2.82 2.79
C GLY A 359 26.64 -1.44 2.33
N ILE A 360 25.94 -0.80 1.40
CA ILE A 360 26.30 0.50 0.84
C ILE A 360 25.34 1.55 1.38
N TYR A 361 25.88 2.60 2.00
CA TYR A 361 25.08 3.73 2.46
C TYR A 361 25.79 5.05 2.23
N ASN A 362 25.17 5.93 1.45
CA ASN A 362 25.60 7.32 1.28
C ASN A 362 24.41 8.25 1.52
N PRO A 363 24.40 9.06 2.60
CA PRO A 363 23.29 9.93 2.93
C PRO A 363 23.00 11.00 1.86
N ASP A 364 24.05 11.49 1.18
CA ASP A 364 23.94 12.64 0.26
C ASP A 364 23.62 12.26 -1.18
N MET A 365 23.82 11.01 -1.56
CA MET A 365 23.50 10.54 -2.91
C MET A 365 22.04 10.15 -3.02
N ASP A 366 21.39 10.51 -4.13
CA ASP A 366 20.04 10.02 -4.47
C ASP A 366 20.11 8.54 -4.83
N SER A 367 19.14 7.74 -4.38
CA SER A 367 19.02 6.31 -4.72
C SER A 367 18.81 6.03 -6.22
N PHE A 368 18.60 7.06 -7.01
CA PHE A 368 18.53 7.00 -8.48
C PHE A 368 19.73 7.64 -9.17
N ASP A 369 20.74 8.09 -8.38
CA ASP A 369 21.97 8.62 -8.95
C ASP A 369 22.72 7.53 -9.72
N PRO A 370 23.14 7.77 -10.98
CA PRO A 370 23.84 6.78 -11.80
C PRO A 370 25.14 6.27 -11.13
N HIS A 371 25.92 7.15 -10.49
CA HIS A 371 27.16 6.76 -9.80
C HIS A 371 26.87 5.84 -8.60
N TYR A 372 25.83 6.16 -7.82
CA TYR A 372 25.41 5.31 -6.71
C TYR A 372 24.92 3.93 -7.20
N MET A 373 24.18 3.92 -8.30
CA MET A 373 23.72 2.67 -8.93
C MET A 373 24.85 1.87 -9.56
N ASP A 374 25.91 2.50 -10.06
CA ASP A 374 27.10 1.80 -10.56
C ASP A 374 27.86 1.09 -9.43
N GLU A 375 28.00 1.73 -8.26
CA GLU A 375 28.56 1.08 -7.07
C GLU A 375 27.71 -0.14 -6.64
N VAL A 376 26.40 0.02 -6.60
CA VAL A 376 25.46 -1.06 -6.29
C VAL A 376 25.59 -2.20 -7.28
N ASN A 377 25.69 -1.91 -8.59
CA ASN A 377 25.81 -2.93 -9.64
C ASN A 377 27.16 -3.67 -9.57
N LYS A 378 28.26 -2.98 -9.18
CA LYS A 378 29.55 -3.63 -8.92
C LYS A 378 29.46 -4.60 -7.73
N CYS A 379 28.71 -4.24 -6.69
CA CYS A 379 28.50 -5.13 -5.54
C CYS A 379 27.61 -6.33 -5.86
N LYS A 380 26.54 -6.12 -6.66
CA LYS A 380 25.69 -7.22 -7.13
C LYS A 380 26.50 -8.32 -7.84
N LYS A 381 27.35 -7.91 -8.80
CA LYS A 381 28.21 -8.86 -9.55
C LYS A 381 29.25 -9.62 -8.70
N LYS A 382 29.46 -9.24 -7.45
CA LYS A 382 30.34 -9.95 -6.51
C LYS A 382 29.58 -10.92 -5.60
N ILE A 383 28.25 -10.78 -5.50
CA ILE A 383 27.38 -11.58 -4.63
C ILE A 383 26.69 -12.68 -5.42
N ASP A 384 26.40 -12.45 -6.71
CA ASP A 384 25.95 -13.44 -7.69
C ASP A 384 27.16 -14.29 -8.19
#